data_1f7513b3038691098217c311f04a2796
#
_entry.id   1f7513b3038691098217c311f04a2796
#
_cell.length_a   1.000
_cell.length_b   1.000
_cell.length_c   1.000
_cell.angle_alpha   90.00
_cell.angle_beta   90.00
_cell.angle_gamma   90.00
#
_symmetry.space_group_name_H-M   'P 1'
#
loop_
_entity.id
_entity.type
_entity.pdbx_description
1 polymer ?
#
loop_
_entity_poly.entity_id
_entity_poly.type
_entity_poly.pdbx_seq_one_letter_code
_entity_poly.pdbx_strand_id
1 'polypeptide(L)'
;MSWEDDVEELKRRMELAAGMGGAENVERQHKAGRLTVRERIDRLLDHSSFHETGALAGAAQYDGERLVAIRPANFVMGTGRIDGRRVVVGGDDFTVRGGANDASIGGKQGYSERIARELRLPLIRLVDGTGGGGSVKTYEITGRTYVPGNPAWDIVVAAMSEIPVVAAALGPVAGLGAARVACSHFSVMVRGISQVFVAGPPVVERAFGTPIEKEALGGSDIQVRAGGVEIGRAHV
;
A
#
# COMPACT_ATOMS: atom_id res chain seq x y z
N MET A 1 -19.70 -25.71 22.13
CA MET A 1 -19.64 -24.45 21.38
C MET A 1 -20.53 -24.62 20.16
N SER A 2 -21.40 -23.68 19.91
CA SER A 2 -22.25 -23.70 18.72
C SER A 2 -21.42 -23.20 17.53
N TRP A 3 -21.58 -23.81 16.36
CA TRP A 3 -21.00 -23.36 15.11
C TRP A 3 -21.38 -21.89 14.77
N GLU A 4 -22.53 -21.45 15.26
CA GLU A 4 -23.04 -20.09 15.09
C GLU A 4 -22.16 -19.06 15.85
N ASP A 5 -21.70 -19.38 17.06
CA ASP A 5 -20.83 -18.52 17.87
C ASP A 5 -19.47 -18.29 17.17
N ASP A 6 -18.92 -19.34 16.54
CA ASP A 6 -17.67 -19.24 15.79
C ASP A 6 -17.82 -18.35 14.54
N VAL A 7 -18.96 -18.44 13.87
CA VAL A 7 -19.26 -17.60 12.70
C VAL A 7 -19.45 -16.12 13.10
N GLU A 8 -20.10 -15.86 14.23
CA GLU A 8 -20.24 -14.49 14.76
C GLU A 8 -18.88 -13.89 15.15
N GLU A 9 -18.05 -14.66 15.84
CA GLU A 9 -16.70 -14.19 16.19
C GLU A 9 -15.84 -13.93 14.94
N LEU A 10 -15.95 -14.75 13.90
CA LEU A 10 -15.28 -14.53 12.62
C LEU A 10 -15.74 -13.22 11.98
N LYS A 11 -17.04 -12.97 11.91
CA LYS A 11 -17.60 -11.72 11.37
C LYS A 11 -17.09 -10.51 12.13
N ARG A 12 -17.12 -10.57 13.47
CA ARG A 12 -16.60 -9.51 14.33
C ARG A 12 -15.12 -9.22 14.06
N ARG A 13 -14.29 -10.26 13.87
CA ARG A 13 -12.87 -10.08 13.53
C ARG A 13 -12.70 -9.40 12.17
N MET A 14 -13.52 -9.77 11.20
CA MET A 14 -13.50 -9.13 9.87
C MET A 14 -13.87 -7.64 9.95
N GLU A 15 -14.91 -7.29 10.72
CA GLU A 15 -15.31 -5.90 10.95
C GLU A 15 -14.19 -5.08 11.62
N LEU A 16 -13.56 -5.62 12.67
CA LEU A 16 -12.44 -4.96 13.33
C LEU A 16 -11.26 -4.75 12.39
N ALA A 17 -10.95 -5.74 11.55
CA ALA A 17 -9.87 -5.64 10.57
C ALA A 17 -10.20 -4.65 9.44
N ALA A 18 -11.47 -4.55 9.03
CA ALA A 18 -11.93 -3.59 8.03
C ALA A 18 -11.84 -2.13 8.50
N GLY A 19 -11.73 -1.88 9.80
CA GLY A 19 -11.56 -0.56 10.39
C GLY A 19 -10.24 0.15 10.04
N MET A 20 -9.35 -0.50 9.31
CA MET A 20 -8.06 0.05 8.85
C MET A 20 -7.24 0.64 10.01
N GLY A 21 -6.67 1.84 9.87
CA GLY A 21 -5.95 2.54 10.94
C GLY A 21 -6.83 3.27 11.97
N GLY A 22 -8.15 3.03 11.92
CA GLY A 22 -9.15 3.67 12.78
C GLY A 22 -9.71 4.98 12.22
N ALA A 23 -10.85 5.40 12.75
CA ALA A 23 -11.63 6.52 12.24
C ALA A 23 -10.84 7.83 12.12
N GLU A 24 -10.00 8.15 13.11
CA GLU A 24 -9.18 9.38 13.09
C GLU A 24 -8.19 9.40 11.90
N ASN A 25 -7.52 8.27 11.63
CA ASN A 25 -6.56 8.18 10.52
C ASN A 25 -7.27 8.17 9.16
N VAL A 26 -8.45 7.56 9.08
CA VAL A 26 -9.32 7.61 7.89
C VAL A 26 -9.74 9.05 7.61
N GLU A 27 -10.23 9.77 8.63
CA GLU A 27 -10.60 11.17 8.50
C GLU A 27 -9.42 12.06 8.08
N ARG A 28 -8.24 11.81 8.63
CA ARG A 28 -7.00 12.51 8.23
C ARG A 28 -6.67 12.27 6.75
N GLN A 29 -6.88 11.06 6.25
CA GLN A 29 -6.70 10.72 4.84
C GLN A 29 -7.66 11.52 3.96
N HIS A 30 -8.95 11.57 4.33
CA HIS A 30 -9.97 12.34 3.61
C HIS A 30 -9.72 13.85 3.66
N LYS A 31 -9.33 14.41 4.82
CA LYS A 31 -8.96 15.83 4.94
C LYS A 31 -7.78 16.23 4.05
N ALA A 32 -6.91 15.27 3.72
CA ALA A 32 -5.82 15.46 2.78
C ALA A 32 -6.24 15.28 1.29
N GLY A 33 -7.54 15.19 1.00
CA GLY A 33 -8.08 15.00 -0.35
C GLY A 33 -7.82 13.60 -0.93
N ARG A 34 -7.56 12.60 -0.09
CA ARG A 34 -7.19 11.26 -0.53
C ARG A 34 -8.21 10.21 -0.09
N LEU A 35 -8.47 9.26 -0.95
CA LEU A 35 -9.27 8.08 -0.64
C LEU A 35 -8.45 7.07 0.16
N THR A 36 -9.14 6.27 0.98
CA THR A 36 -8.56 5.08 1.61
C THR A 36 -8.29 3.99 0.56
N VAL A 37 -7.46 3.01 0.91
CA VAL A 37 -7.17 1.88 0.02
C VAL A 37 -8.44 1.11 -0.36
N ARG A 38 -9.37 0.93 0.56
CA ARG A 38 -10.63 0.20 0.31
C ARG A 38 -11.55 0.95 -0.64
N GLU A 39 -11.69 2.26 -0.47
CA GLU A 39 -12.45 3.12 -1.40
C GLU A 39 -11.84 3.13 -2.80
N ARG A 40 -10.50 3.12 -2.91
CA ARG A 40 -9.80 3.03 -4.19
C ARG A 40 -10.08 1.70 -4.90
N ILE A 41 -10.04 0.60 -4.17
CA ILE A 41 -10.34 -0.74 -4.69
C ILE A 41 -11.80 -0.81 -5.15
N ASP A 42 -12.73 -0.31 -4.33
CA ASP A 42 -14.17 -0.31 -4.65
C ASP A 42 -14.50 0.53 -5.90
N ARG A 43 -13.82 1.68 -6.08
CA ARG A 43 -14.00 2.51 -7.28
C ARG A 43 -13.30 1.96 -8.52
N LEU A 44 -12.26 1.16 -8.37
CA LEU A 44 -11.49 0.59 -9.48
C LEU A 44 -12.15 -0.65 -10.06
N LEU A 45 -12.73 -1.48 -9.22
CA LEU A 45 -13.23 -2.79 -9.60
C LEU A 45 -14.74 -2.75 -9.92
N ASP A 46 -15.17 -3.69 -10.72
CA ASP A 46 -16.58 -3.94 -10.96
C ASP A 46 -17.31 -4.21 -9.64
N HIS A 47 -18.50 -3.68 -9.49
CA HIS A 47 -19.30 -3.80 -8.27
C HIS A 47 -19.35 -5.25 -7.77
N SER A 48 -19.12 -5.44 -6.47
CA SER A 48 -19.15 -6.74 -5.78
C SER A 48 -18.20 -7.80 -6.34
N SER A 49 -17.21 -7.42 -7.14
CA SER A 49 -16.26 -8.38 -7.74
C SER A 49 -15.00 -8.62 -6.87
N PHE A 50 -14.79 -7.83 -5.82
CA PHE A 50 -13.59 -7.94 -4.99
C PHE A 50 -13.66 -9.13 -4.03
N HIS A 51 -12.67 -9.98 -4.10
CA HIS A 51 -12.44 -11.10 -3.18
C HIS A 51 -11.13 -10.86 -2.44
N GLU A 52 -11.22 -10.32 -1.22
CA GLU A 52 -10.04 -10.00 -0.42
C GLU A 52 -9.33 -11.27 0.05
N THR A 53 -8.02 -11.30 -0.06
CA THR A 53 -7.15 -12.36 0.45
C THR A 53 -6.44 -11.87 1.70
N GLY A 54 -6.54 -12.63 2.80
CA GLY A 54 -5.91 -12.30 4.07
C GLY A 54 -6.55 -11.09 4.77
N ALA A 55 -7.88 -10.98 4.73
CA ALA A 55 -8.64 -9.92 5.41
C ALA A 55 -8.34 -9.84 6.91
N LEU A 56 -8.07 -10.99 7.55
CA LEU A 56 -7.73 -11.10 8.98
C LEU A 56 -6.23 -11.00 9.27
N ALA A 57 -5.37 -10.76 8.26
CA ALA A 57 -3.95 -10.57 8.49
C ALA A 57 -3.72 -9.30 9.31
N GLY A 58 -3.24 -9.46 10.53
CA GLY A 58 -3.07 -8.36 11.47
C GLY A 58 -2.57 -8.85 12.83
N ALA A 59 -2.42 -7.93 13.77
CA ALA A 59 -2.09 -8.21 15.17
C ALA A 59 -3.34 -8.04 16.04
N ALA A 60 -3.82 -9.13 16.61
CA ALA A 60 -4.92 -9.13 17.55
C ALA A 60 -4.47 -8.58 18.92
N GLN A 61 -5.32 -7.80 19.57
CA GLN A 61 -5.13 -7.30 20.92
C GLN A 61 -6.22 -7.87 21.82
N TYR A 62 -5.81 -8.43 22.96
CA TYR A 62 -6.70 -9.06 23.91
C TYR A 62 -6.65 -8.32 25.26
N ASP A 63 -7.80 -8.25 25.91
CA ASP A 63 -7.95 -7.95 27.33
C ASP A 63 -8.47 -9.22 28.02
N GLY A 64 -7.57 -9.91 28.72
CA GLY A 64 -7.80 -11.28 29.15
C GLY A 64 -8.01 -12.21 27.94
N GLU A 65 -9.15 -12.90 27.90
CA GLU A 65 -9.55 -13.77 26.78
C GLU A 65 -10.37 -13.03 25.71
N ARG A 66 -10.75 -11.79 25.98
CA ARG A 66 -11.61 -11.01 25.08
C ARG A 66 -10.78 -10.28 24.04
N LEU A 67 -11.05 -10.53 22.77
CA LEU A 67 -10.52 -9.72 21.65
C LEU A 67 -11.10 -8.30 21.73
N VAL A 68 -10.24 -7.29 21.87
CA VAL A 68 -10.66 -5.87 21.98
C VAL A 68 -10.36 -5.08 20.72
N ALA A 69 -9.31 -5.43 19.99
CA ALA A 69 -8.95 -4.77 18.75
C ALA A 69 -8.15 -5.68 17.80
N ILE A 70 -8.19 -5.35 16.52
CA ILE A 70 -7.27 -5.90 15.52
C ILE A 70 -6.58 -4.71 14.86
N ARG A 71 -5.25 -4.68 14.91
CA ARG A 71 -4.47 -3.80 14.06
C ARG A 71 -4.20 -4.53 12.74
N PRO A 72 -4.88 -4.18 11.65
CA PRO A 72 -4.75 -4.88 10.38
C PRO A 72 -3.36 -4.68 9.75
N ALA A 73 -3.03 -5.52 8.79
CA ALA A 73 -1.91 -5.25 7.90
C ALA A 73 -2.16 -3.94 7.15
N ASN A 74 -1.10 -3.17 6.92
CA ASN A 74 -1.17 -1.96 6.11
C ASN A 74 -1.15 -2.23 4.60
N PHE A 75 -1.73 -3.34 4.19
CA PHE A 75 -1.83 -3.75 2.80
C PHE A 75 -3.09 -4.58 2.56
N VAL A 76 -3.92 -4.13 1.61
CA VAL A 76 -5.14 -4.81 1.17
C VAL A 76 -4.88 -5.42 -0.20
N MET A 77 -5.23 -6.70 -0.38
CA MET A 77 -5.04 -7.39 -1.65
C MET A 77 -6.14 -8.41 -1.91
N GLY A 78 -6.31 -8.74 -3.17
CA GLY A 78 -7.26 -9.76 -3.59
C GLY A 78 -7.41 -9.85 -5.10
N THR A 79 -8.39 -10.61 -5.55
CA THR A 79 -8.80 -10.67 -6.95
C THR A 79 -10.08 -9.90 -7.17
N GLY A 80 -10.26 -9.37 -8.36
CA GLY A 80 -11.49 -8.68 -8.76
C GLY A 80 -11.63 -8.65 -10.26
N ARG A 81 -12.55 -7.81 -10.76
CA ARG A 81 -12.75 -7.61 -12.19
C ARG A 81 -12.72 -6.12 -12.53
N ILE A 82 -12.24 -5.81 -13.73
CA ILE A 82 -12.34 -4.50 -14.37
C ILE A 82 -12.93 -4.75 -15.76
N ASP A 83 -14.09 -4.21 -16.05
CA ASP A 83 -14.85 -4.47 -17.29
C ASP A 83 -14.99 -5.97 -17.59
N GLY A 84 -15.31 -6.77 -16.57
CA GLY A 84 -15.45 -8.21 -16.63
C GLY A 84 -14.14 -9.00 -16.66
N ARG A 85 -12.98 -8.36 -16.83
CA ARG A 85 -11.67 -9.01 -16.88
C ARG A 85 -11.10 -9.22 -15.49
N ARG A 86 -10.64 -10.43 -15.19
CA ARG A 86 -10.02 -10.74 -13.90
C ARG A 86 -8.66 -10.05 -13.74
N VAL A 87 -8.44 -9.50 -12.56
CA VAL A 87 -7.19 -8.86 -12.16
C VAL A 87 -6.84 -9.24 -10.72
N VAL A 88 -5.58 -9.10 -10.36
CA VAL A 88 -5.14 -9.02 -8.95
C VAL A 88 -4.91 -7.55 -8.63
N VAL A 89 -5.42 -7.10 -7.50
CA VAL A 89 -5.16 -5.76 -6.97
C VAL A 89 -4.48 -5.86 -5.61
N GLY A 90 -3.49 -5.00 -5.38
CA GLY A 90 -2.83 -4.84 -4.10
C GLY A 90 -2.58 -3.37 -3.81
N GLY A 91 -2.97 -2.90 -2.63
CA GLY A 91 -2.86 -1.49 -2.26
C GLY A 91 -2.32 -1.26 -0.87
N ASP A 92 -1.48 -0.25 -0.72
CA ASP A 92 -0.94 0.18 0.56
C ASP A 92 -2.02 0.94 1.35
N ASP A 93 -2.21 0.58 2.62
CA ASP A 93 -3.08 1.32 3.55
C ASP A 93 -2.27 2.37 4.31
N PHE A 94 -2.34 3.60 3.85
CA PHE A 94 -1.66 4.73 4.47
C PHE A 94 -2.20 5.07 5.87
N THR A 95 -3.42 4.68 6.18
CA THR A 95 -4.03 4.93 7.51
C THR A 95 -3.35 4.13 8.61
N VAL A 96 -2.68 3.02 8.26
CA VAL A 96 -1.90 2.21 9.19
C VAL A 96 -0.42 2.60 9.08
N ARG A 97 0.05 3.42 10.02
CA ARG A 97 1.45 3.87 10.14
C ARG A 97 2.02 4.50 8.85
N GLY A 98 1.19 5.23 8.09
CA GLY A 98 1.63 5.90 6.86
C GLY A 98 2.08 4.94 5.75
N GLY A 99 1.57 3.72 5.70
CA GLY A 99 1.96 2.72 4.73
C GLY A 99 3.40 2.20 4.91
N ALA A 100 4.01 2.41 6.08
CA ALA A 100 5.39 2.02 6.33
C ALA A 100 5.58 0.51 6.23
N ASN A 101 6.64 0.07 5.55
CA ASN A 101 6.91 -1.34 5.31
C ASN A 101 7.13 -2.15 6.61
N ASP A 102 7.65 -1.51 7.65
CA ASP A 102 7.84 -2.12 8.96
C ASP A 102 6.54 -2.33 9.77
N ALA A 103 5.43 -1.75 9.30
CA ALA A 103 4.09 -2.00 9.84
C ALA A 103 3.37 -3.13 9.11
N SER A 104 3.91 -3.58 7.98
CA SER A 104 3.35 -4.64 7.17
C SER A 104 3.37 -5.98 7.91
N ILE A 105 2.32 -6.77 7.75
CA ILE A 105 2.39 -8.19 8.07
C ILE A 105 3.25 -8.84 6.99
N GLY A 106 4.33 -9.49 7.42
CA GLY A 106 5.34 -10.04 6.53
C GLY A 106 4.75 -10.90 5.41
N GLY A 107 5.16 -10.62 4.19
CA GLY A 107 4.81 -11.41 3.01
C GLY A 107 3.51 -11.03 2.29
N LYS A 108 2.57 -10.27 2.87
CA LYS A 108 1.29 -9.97 2.21
C LYS A 108 1.47 -9.20 0.90
N GLN A 109 2.36 -8.20 0.88
CA GLN A 109 2.69 -7.45 -0.33
C GLN A 109 3.32 -8.36 -1.42
N GLY A 110 4.34 -9.16 -1.04
CA GLY A 110 4.95 -10.12 -1.96
C GLY A 110 3.99 -11.23 -2.42
N TYR A 111 3.01 -11.57 -1.58
CA TYR A 111 1.99 -12.55 -1.96
C TYR A 111 1.07 -12.05 -3.07
N SER A 112 0.77 -10.74 -3.14
CA SER A 112 0.00 -10.18 -4.26
C SER A 112 0.72 -10.35 -5.60
N GLU A 113 2.04 -10.17 -5.62
CA GLU A 113 2.87 -10.41 -6.80
C GLU A 113 2.87 -11.89 -7.19
N ARG A 114 3.00 -12.78 -6.20
CA ARG A 114 3.02 -14.23 -6.41
C ARG A 114 1.70 -14.74 -6.98
N ILE A 115 0.58 -14.40 -6.36
CA ILE A 115 -0.74 -14.87 -6.80
C ILE A 115 -1.08 -14.35 -8.21
N ALA A 116 -0.68 -13.12 -8.55
CA ALA A 116 -0.86 -12.59 -9.89
C ALA A 116 -0.10 -13.42 -10.94
N ARG A 117 1.15 -13.79 -10.65
CA ARG A 117 1.96 -14.65 -11.53
C ARG A 117 1.41 -16.06 -11.62
N GLU A 118 1.07 -16.69 -10.50
CA GLU A 118 0.53 -18.05 -10.45
C GLU A 118 -0.78 -18.18 -11.24
N LEU A 119 -1.65 -17.18 -11.12
CA LEU A 119 -2.93 -17.14 -11.83
C LEU A 119 -2.83 -16.55 -13.25
N ARG A 120 -1.65 -16.04 -13.64
CA ARG A 120 -1.39 -15.33 -14.90
C ARG A 120 -2.41 -14.20 -15.14
N LEU A 121 -2.66 -13.40 -14.11
CA LEU A 121 -3.56 -12.26 -14.14
C LEU A 121 -2.79 -10.94 -14.13
N PRO A 122 -3.32 -9.88 -14.78
CA PRO A 122 -2.77 -8.55 -14.62
C PRO A 122 -2.73 -8.14 -13.15
N LEU A 123 -1.65 -7.47 -12.75
CA LEU A 123 -1.45 -6.94 -11.41
C LEU A 123 -1.65 -5.42 -11.41
N ILE A 124 -2.50 -4.93 -10.52
CA ILE A 124 -2.70 -3.51 -10.27
C ILE A 124 -2.12 -3.17 -8.89
N ARG A 125 -1.15 -2.26 -8.84
CA ARG A 125 -0.54 -1.75 -7.62
C ARG A 125 -1.07 -0.36 -7.28
N LEU A 126 -1.76 -0.23 -6.16
CA LEU A 126 -2.21 1.06 -5.61
C LEU A 126 -1.22 1.49 -4.53
N VAL A 127 -0.24 2.29 -4.92
CA VAL A 127 0.92 2.60 -4.07
C VAL A 127 0.70 3.92 -3.32
N ASP A 128 0.78 3.87 -1.99
CA ASP A 128 0.63 5.04 -1.11
C ASP A 128 1.41 4.82 0.18
N GLY A 129 2.56 5.43 0.30
CA GLY A 129 3.34 5.39 1.53
C GLY A 129 4.81 5.09 1.36
N THR A 130 5.48 4.89 2.49
CA THR A 130 6.93 4.74 2.55
C THR A 130 7.32 3.28 2.42
N GLY A 131 7.99 2.94 1.36
CA GLY A 131 8.39 1.57 1.05
C GLY A 131 9.49 0.96 1.91
N GLY A 132 9.79 1.47 3.08
CA GLY A 132 10.78 0.87 3.96
C GLY A 132 11.91 1.81 4.35
N GLY A 133 12.65 1.41 5.32
CA GLY A 133 13.59 2.20 6.11
C GLY A 133 13.05 2.35 7.51
N GLY A 134 13.92 2.47 8.51
CA GLY A 134 13.51 2.59 9.89
C GLY A 134 12.64 3.82 10.10
N SER A 135 11.44 3.62 10.56
CA SER A 135 10.64 4.73 11.08
C SER A 135 11.22 5.20 12.42
N VAL A 136 10.96 6.45 12.80
CA VAL A 136 11.32 6.96 14.13
C VAL A 136 10.78 6.01 15.21
N LYS A 137 9.58 5.51 15.03
CA LYS A 137 8.94 4.59 15.97
C LYS A 137 9.66 3.23 16.06
N THR A 138 10.21 2.74 14.96
CA THR A 138 11.04 1.53 14.96
C THR A 138 12.34 1.78 15.70
N TYR A 139 12.97 2.95 15.49
CA TYR A 139 14.16 3.34 16.23
C TYR A 139 13.90 3.43 17.75
N GLU A 140 12.77 4.02 18.16
CA GLU A 140 12.37 4.08 19.58
C GLU A 140 12.21 2.70 20.22
N ILE A 141 11.68 1.73 19.45
CA ILE A 141 11.46 0.36 19.95
C ILE A 141 12.71 -0.48 19.94
N THR A 142 13.53 -0.39 18.89
CA THR A 142 14.67 -1.29 18.65
C THR A 142 16.03 -0.70 18.99
N GLY A 143 16.09 0.62 19.24
CA GLY A 143 17.33 1.37 19.49
C GLY A 143 18.27 1.49 18.27
N ARG A 144 17.82 1.04 17.10
CA ARG A 144 18.61 1.08 15.86
C ARG A 144 17.75 1.27 14.63
N THR A 145 18.34 1.87 13.60
CA THR A 145 17.76 1.90 12.25
C THR A 145 18.35 0.75 11.42
N TYR A 146 17.56 0.26 10.47
CA TYR A 146 18.01 -0.71 9.48
C TYR A 146 17.26 -0.52 8.17
N VAL A 147 17.88 -0.91 7.08
CA VAL A 147 17.18 -1.07 5.80
C VAL A 147 16.72 -2.52 5.73
N PRO A 148 15.42 -2.79 5.78
CA PRO A 148 14.92 -4.16 5.72
C PRO A 148 15.32 -4.81 4.39
N GLY A 149 15.77 -6.06 4.44
CA GLY A 149 15.92 -6.88 3.25
C GLY A 149 14.55 -7.06 2.58
N ASN A 150 14.53 -7.09 1.26
CA ASN A 150 13.33 -7.44 0.52
C ASN A 150 13.56 -8.74 -0.27
N PRO A 151 13.37 -9.89 0.37
CA PRO A 151 13.59 -11.20 -0.26
C PRO A 151 12.59 -11.51 -1.39
N ALA A 152 11.51 -10.73 -1.50
CA ALA A 152 10.51 -10.90 -2.55
C ALA A 152 10.74 -9.98 -3.77
N TRP A 153 11.89 -9.30 -3.86
CA TRP A 153 12.14 -8.39 -4.98
C TRP A 153 12.32 -9.11 -6.32
N ASP A 154 12.86 -10.30 -6.29
CA ASP A 154 12.92 -11.20 -7.44
C ASP A 154 11.54 -11.48 -8.04
N ILE A 155 10.52 -11.65 -7.19
CA ILE A 155 9.13 -11.86 -7.62
C ILE A 155 8.59 -10.62 -8.32
N VAL A 156 8.89 -9.41 -7.81
CA VAL A 156 8.48 -8.13 -8.41
C VAL A 156 9.07 -7.98 -9.81
N VAL A 157 10.36 -8.27 -9.97
CA VAL A 157 11.05 -8.18 -11.26
C VAL A 157 10.55 -9.26 -12.22
N ALA A 158 10.41 -10.50 -11.77
CA ALA A 158 9.92 -11.59 -12.59
C ALA A 158 8.47 -11.35 -13.08
N ALA A 159 7.62 -10.70 -12.30
CA ALA A 159 6.27 -10.33 -12.72
C ALA A 159 6.28 -9.48 -14.01
N MET A 160 7.28 -8.61 -14.18
CA MET A 160 7.42 -7.76 -15.37
C MET A 160 7.63 -8.53 -16.67
N SER A 161 8.15 -9.75 -16.63
CA SER A 161 8.33 -10.58 -17.82
C SER A 161 7.19 -11.56 -18.10
N GLU A 162 6.26 -11.71 -17.14
CA GLU A 162 5.27 -12.79 -17.20
C GLU A 162 3.82 -12.29 -17.31
N ILE A 163 3.51 -11.14 -16.72
CA ILE A 163 2.15 -10.59 -16.62
C ILE A 163 2.13 -9.07 -16.81
N PRO A 164 1.02 -8.49 -17.29
CA PRO A 164 0.85 -7.04 -17.26
C PRO A 164 0.86 -6.50 -15.83
N VAL A 165 1.68 -5.49 -15.58
CA VAL A 165 1.78 -4.81 -14.27
C VAL A 165 1.52 -3.33 -14.45
N VAL A 166 0.55 -2.80 -13.69
CA VAL A 166 0.19 -1.38 -13.66
C VAL A 166 0.36 -0.86 -12.25
N ALA A 167 0.90 0.34 -12.10
CA ALA A 167 1.02 1.02 -10.82
C ALA A 167 0.36 2.40 -10.83
N ALA A 168 -0.34 2.74 -9.78
CA ALA A 168 -0.84 4.07 -9.51
C ALA A 168 -0.22 4.60 -8.22
N ALA A 169 0.54 5.69 -8.30
CA ALA A 169 0.99 6.43 -7.13
C ALA A 169 -0.12 7.37 -6.67
N LEU A 170 -0.67 7.12 -5.48
CA LEU A 170 -1.90 7.75 -4.99
C LEU A 170 -1.69 8.59 -3.72
N GLY A 171 -0.44 8.84 -3.39
CA GLY A 171 0.01 9.68 -2.28
C GLY A 171 1.52 9.85 -2.31
N PRO A 172 2.16 10.29 -1.22
CA PRO A 172 3.61 10.34 -1.14
C PRO A 172 4.20 8.93 -1.13
N VAL A 173 4.99 8.61 -2.15
CA VAL A 173 5.61 7.28 -2.34
C VAL A 173 7.12 7.41 -2.25
N ALA A 174 7.74 6.64 -1.34
CA ALA A 174 9.18 6.71 -1.09
C ALA A 174 9.85 5.33 -1.10
N GLY A 175 11.14 5.29 -1.40
CA GLY A 175 11.99 4.11 -1.28
C GLY A 175 11.51 2.93 -2.13
N LEU A 176 11.26 1.77 -1.49
CA LEU A 176 10.79 0.57 -2.18
C LEU A 176 9.42 0.76 -2.84
N GLY A 177 8.55 1.63 -2.30
CA GLY A 177 7.31 2.01 -2.96
C GLY A 177 7.56 2.67 -4.30
N ALA A 178 8.49 3.62 -4.37
CA ALA A 178 8.91 4.27 -5.63
C ALA A 178 9.48 3.25 -6.63
N ALA A 179 10.30 2.32 -6.16
CA ALA A 179 10.82 1.24 -6.99
C ALA A 179 9.71 0.34 -7.55
N ARG A 180 8.65 0.04 -6.77
CA ARG A 180 7.47 -0.71 -7.25
C ARG A 180 6.67 0.04 -8.30
N VAL A 181 6.58 1.37 -8.20
CA VAL A 181 5.98 2.21 -9.24
C VAL A 181 6.81 2.14 -10.52
N ALA A 182 8.14 2.31 -10.41
CA ALA A 182 9.05 2.24 -11.56
C ALA A 182 9.09 0.84 -12.23
N CYS A 183 8.97 -0.24 -11.42
CA CYS A 183 8.90 -1.62 -11.92
C CYS A 183 7.46 -1.98 -12.34
N SER A 184 6.88 -1.23 -13.26
CA SER A 184 5.57 -1.51 -13.86
C SER A 184 5.60 -1.15 -15.37
N HIS A 185 4.74 -1.79 -16.16
CA HIS A 185 4.63 -1.52 -17.59
C HIS A 185 3.92 -0.20 -17.88
N PHE A 186 3.04 0.20 -16.96
CA PHE A 186 2.31 1.46 -17.04
C PHE A 186 2.16 2.03 -15.63
N SER A 187 2.56 3.28 -15.44
CA SER A 187 2.42 3.99 -14.18
C SER A 187 1.70 5.31 -14.32
N VAL A 188 0.93 5.65 -13.29
CA VAL A 188 0.12 6.87 -13.22
C VAL A 188 0.36 7.57 -11.89
N MET A 189 0.43 8.90 -11.94
CA MET A 189 0.43 9.77 -10.76
C MET A 189 -0.79 10.68 -10.73
N VAL A 190 -1.22 11.06 -9.52
CA VAL A 190 -2.26 12.08 -9.32
C VAL A 190 -1.58 13.42 -9.07
N ARG A 191 -1.79 14.39 -9.98
CA ARG A 191 -1.19 15.73 -9.87
C ARG A 191 -1.57 16.41 -8.57
N GLY A 192 -0.58 17.00 -7.87
CA GLY A 192 -0.76 17.72 -6.62
C GLY A 192 -1.06 16.86 -5.39
N ILE A 193 -1.26 15.55 -5.55
CA ILE A 193 -1.54 14.61 -4.47
C ILE A 193 -0.41 13.62 -4.28
N SER A 194 0.11 13.06 -5.37
CA SER A 194 1.15 12.03 -5.32
C SER A 194 2.53 12.58 -5.66
N GLN A 195 3.52 12.05 -4.96
CA GLN A 195 4.93 12.29 -5.22
C GLN A 195 5.66 10.94 -5.21
N VAL A 196 6.67 10.81 -6.06
CA VAL A 196 7.53 9.62 -6.12
C VAL A 196 8.98 10.05 -5.96
N PHE A 197 9.66 9.54 -4.95
CA PHE A 197 11.05 9.86 -4.66
C PHE A 197 11.76 8.70 -3.92
N VAL A 198 13.06 8.65 -4.04
CA VAL A 198 13.88 7.64 -3.32
C VAL A 198 13.85 7.92 -1.81
N ALA A 199 13.98 9.20 -1.42
CA ALA A 199 13.94 9.65 -0.04
C ALA A 199 13.10 10.92 0.07
N GLY A 200 12.30 11.02 1.12
CA GLY A 200 11.43 12.17 1.35
C GLY A 200 12.17 13.44 1.77
N PRO A 201 11.51 14.61 1.74
CA PRO A 201 12.12 15.90 2.04
C PRO A 201 12.96 15.97 3.31
N PRO A 202 12.56 15.41 4.47
CA PRO A 202 13.39 15.48 5.67
C PRO A 202 14.75 14.79 5.53
N VAL A 203 14.83 13.73 4.75
CA VAL A 203 16.09 13.01 4.48
C VAL A 203 16.97 13.82 3.53
N VAL A 204 16.36 14.41 2.50
CA VAL A 204 17.05 15.27 1.52
C VAL A 204 17.59 16.52 2.20
N GLU A 205 16.79 17.19 3.02
CA GLU A 205 17.19 18.34 3.82
C GLU A 205 18.38 18.00 4.74
N ARG A 206 18.32 16.85 5.42
CA ARG A 206 19.42 16.41 6.28
C ARG A 206 20.70 16.14 5.50
N ALA A 207 20.60 15.65 4.28
CA ALA A 207 21.76 15.34 3.44
C ALA A 207 22.39 16.57 2.79
N PHE A 208 21.58 17.52 2.35
CA PHE A 208 22.03 18.67 1.56
C PHE A 208 21.96 20.02 2.29
N GLY A 209 21.38 20.07 3.49
CA GLY A 209 21.26 21.28 4.31
C GLY A 209 20.23 22.29 3.80
N THR A 210 19.41 21.93 2.82
CA THR A 210 18.44 22.83 2.20
C THR A 210 17.04 22.17 2.20
N PRO A 211 16.00 22.82 2.74
CA PRO A 211 14.65 22.32 2.70
C PRO A 211 14.14 22.28 1.25
N ILE A 212 13.36 21.26 0.94
CA ILE A 212 12.72 21.10 -0.37
C ILE A 212 11.27 20.65 -0.20
N GLU A 213 10.37 21.25 -0.96
CA GLU A 213 8.96 20.87 -0.98
C GLU A 213 8.76 19.53 -1.71
N LYS A 214 7.78 18.73 -1.25
CA LYS A 214 7.49 17.41 -1.81
C LYS A 214 7.24 17.44 -3.31
N GLU A 215 6.45 18.42 -3.76
CA GLU A 215 6.10 18.57 -5.18
C GLU A 215 7.32 18.92 -6.04
N ALA A 216 8.21 19.77 -5.54
CA ALA A 216 9.46 20.11 -6.21
C ALA A 216 10.48 18.97 -6.21
N LEU A 217 10.41 18.05 -5.22
CA LEU A 217 11.31 16.91 -5.13
C LEU A 217 10.88 15.74 -6.03
N GLY A 218 9.60 15.44 -6.09
CA GLY A 218 9.13 14.22 -6.77
C GLY A 218 7.69 14.29 -7.24
N GLY A 219 7.14 15.49 -7.45
CA GLY A 219 5.80 15.66 -8.00
C GLY A 219 5.68 15.18 -9.44
N SER A 220 4.44 15.11 -9.93
CA SER A 220 4.14 14.56 -11.26
C SER A 220 4.85 15.29 -12.40
N ASP A 221 5.07 16.61 -12.29
CA ASP A 221 5.77 17.36 -13.33
C ASP A 221 7.26 16.98 -13.42
N ILE A 222 7.90 16.65 -12.29
CA ILE A 222 9.27 16.16 -12.25
C ILE A 222 9.35 14.76 -12.86
N GLN A 223 8.48 13.85 -12.42
CA GLN A 223 8.54 12.45 -12.86
C GLN A 223 8.18 12.26 -14.33
N VAL A 224 7.20 13.00 -14.84
CA VAL A 224 6.79 12.92 -16.25
C VAL A 224 7.80 13.59 -17.18
N ARG A 225 8.35 14.75 -16.79
CA ARG A 225 9.22 15.53 -17.70
C ARG A 225 10.69 15.15 -17.62
N ALA A 226 11.18 14.89 -16.41
CA ALA A 226 12.60 14.65 -16.18
C ALA A 226 12.92 13.17 -15.86
N GLY A 227 12.03 12.48 -15.13
CA GLY A 227 12.26 11.11 -14.69
C GLY A 227 11.91 10.05 -15.71
N GLY A 228 10.97 10.33 -16.63
CA GLY A 228 10.48 9.35 -17.62
C GLY A 228 9.84 8.08 -16.99
N VAL A 229 9.57 8.12 -15.67
CA VAL A 229 9.06 6.97 -14.91
C VAL A 229 7.56 6.84 -15.07
N GLU A 230 6.88 7.96 -15.38
CA GLU A 230 5.43 8.02 -15.46
C GLU A 230 4.97 8.21 -16.90
N ILE A 231 3.98 7.43 -17.32
CA ILE A 231 3.40 7.51 -18.66
C ILE A 231 2.20 8.46 -18.69
N GLY A 232 1.54 8.68 -17.56
CA GLY A 232 0.35 9.50 -17.50
C GLY A 232 0.12 10.22 -16.18
N ARG A 233 -0.71 11.27 -16.24
CA ARG A 233 -1.18 12.07 -15.11
C ARG A 233 -2.69 12.02 -15.05
N ALA A 234 -3.24 11.72 -13.88
CA ALA A 234 -4.67 11.87 -13.63
C ALA A 234 -4.96 13.20 -12.93
N HIS A 235 -6.09 13.81 -13.26
CA HIS A 235 -6.69 14.89 -12.50
C HIS A 235 -7.86 14.31 -11.70
N VAL A 236 -7.98 14.69 -10.43
CA VAL A 236 -9.12 14.36 -9.56
C VAL A 236 -10.10 15.51 -9.59
#